data_7cd99c65e15b764db6eea2a189a57d6b
#
_entry.id   7cd99c65e15b764db6eea2a189a57d6b
#
_cell.length_a   1.000
_cell.length_b   1.000
_cell.length_c   1.000
_cell.angle_alpha   90.00
_cell.angle_beta   90.00
_cell.angle_gamma   90.00
#
_symmetry.space_group_name_H-M   'P 1'
#
loop_
_entity.id
_entity.type
_entity.pdbx_description
1 polymer ?
#
loop_
_entity_poly.entity_id
_entity_poly.type
_entity_poly.pdbx_seq_one_letter_code
_entity_poly.pdbx_strand_id
1 'polypeptide(L)'
;KGEILIDGQTLKRNRPDLKRKISVITQEYSMRQDMTMDEIMEYQGRLYFMPRKEIKRRTEELLEFCDLIKFRRRTVRKLSGGMKRKLMVCRALLTDPEILLLDEPTAGMDALSRRQMWNLLRKLNGKNLTILLTTHYMEEAQNLCNRVALMDHGKLEEISTPSALIESLGAYTIDEPGPDGNTVSRYFHSRQEAIDYLSGIPGQASLRETTLEDVFVERAGRKQHTVE
;
A
#
# COMPACT_ATOMS: atom_id res chain seq x y z
N LYS A 1 -4.75 -14.33 19.90
CA LYS A 1 -3.73 -15.41 19.94
C LYS A 1 -3.57 -15.91 18.52
N GLY A 2 -2.34 -16.08 18.04
CA GLY A 2 -2.05 -16.57 16.70
C GLY A 2 -0.59 -16.97 16.58
N GLU A 3 -0.24 -17.54 15.44
CA GLU A 3 1.12 -17.92 15.09
C GLU A 3 1.49 -17.25 13.77
N ILE A 4 2.73 -16.78 13.67
CA ILE A 4 3.30 -16.25 12.44
C ILE A 4 4.37 -17.24 11.98
N LEU A 5 4.23 -17.71 10.75
CA LEU A 5 5.17 -18.61 10.11
C LEU A 5 5.92 -17.86 9.00
N ILE A 6 7.25 -18.05 8.95
CA ILE A 6 8.11 -17.59 7.85
C ILE A 6 8.85 -18.81 7.34
N ASP A 7 8.66 -19.15 6.07
CA ASP A 7 9.20 -20.38 5.47
C ASP A 7 8.86 -21.64 6.31
N GLY A 8 7.62 -21.72 6.81
CA GLY A 8 7.16 -22.83 7.66
C GLY A 8 7.71 -22.82 9.09
N GLN A 9 8.50 -21.83 9.48
CA GLN A 9 9.11 -21.74 10.80
C GLN A 9 8.42 -20.66 11.64
N THR A 10 8.06 -21.01 12.90
CA THR A 10 7.41 -20.08 13.82
C THR A 10 8.30 -18.90 14.17
N LEU A 11 7.82 -17.67 13.94
CA LEU A 11 8.49 -16.43 14.35
C LEU A 11 8.38 -16.26 15.87
N LYS A 12 9.49 -16.48 16.58
CA LYS A 12 9.60 -16.29 18.03
C LYS A 12 10.54 -15.13 18.36
N ARG A 13 10.45 -14.64 19.61
CA ARG A 13 11.29 -13.52 20.09
C ARG A 13 12.80 -13.79 19.98
N ASN A 14 13.20 -15.04 20.12
CA ASN A 14 14.58 -15.52 20.10
C ASN A 14 15.07 -16.01 18.71
N ARG A 15 14.41 -15.62 17.61
CA ARG A 15 14.78 -15.99 16.24
C ARG A 15 15.25 -14.75 15.47
N PRO A 16 16.48 -14.26 15.72
CA PRO A 16 17.05 -13.10 15.03
C PRO A 16 17.27 -13.36 13.52
N ASP A 17 17.49 -14.61 13.13
CA ASP A 17 17.60 -15.08 11.75
C ASP A 17 16.33 -14.80 10.96
N LEU A 18 15.15 -15.18 11.49
CA LEU A 18 13.86 -14.90 10.85
C LEU A 18 13.51 -13.40 10.86
N LYS A 19 13.87 -12.70 11.95
CA LYS A 19 13.61 -11.26 12.04
C LYS A 19 14.40 -10.44 11.02
N ARG A 20 15.58 -10.88 10.64
CA ARG A 20 16.40 -10.21 9.60
C ARG A 20 15.76 -10.30 8.22
N LYS A 21 14.91 -11.31 7.98
CA LYS A 21 14.16 -11.44 6.72
C LYS A 21 13.04 -10.42 6.58
N ILE A 22 12.66 -9.75 7.66
CA ILE A 22 11.53 -8.82 7.70
C ILE A 22 12.03 -7.41 7.97
N SER A 23 11.55 -6.46 7.18
CA SER A 23 11.64 -5.04 7.50
C SER A 23 10.26 -4.42 7.61
N VAL A 24 10.12 -3.45 8.51
CA VAL A 24 8.84 -2.77 8.79
C VAL A 24 9.01 -1.27 8.57
N ILE A 25 8.07 -0.68 7.87
CA ILE A 25 7.93 0.76 7.72
C ILE A 25 6.60 1.16 8.35
N THR A 26 6.68 1.83 9.49
CA THR A 26 5.53 2.35 10.23
C THR A 26 4.98 3.62 9.60
N GLN A 27 3.75 3.99 9.92
CA GLN A 27 3.12 5.22 9.47
C GLN A 27 3.93 6.47 9.88
N GLU A 28 4.44 6.50 11.10
CA GLU A 28 5.22 7.62 11.62
C GLU A 28 6.69 7.59 11.19
N TYR A 29 7.28 8.79 11.07
CA TYR A 29 8.70 8.96 10.72
C TYR A 29 9.61 8.71 11.93
N SER A 30 10.02 7.47 12.15
CA SER A 30 10.94 7.09 13.23
C SER A 30 12.42 7.34 12.87
N MET A 31 12.76 8.58 12.48
CA MET A 31 14.13 8.98 12.11
C MET A 31 14.57 10.24 12.86
N ARG A 32 15.86 10.28 13.25
CA ARG A 32 16.45 11.47 13.84
C ARG A 32 16.50 12.61 12.83
N GLN A 33 15.95 13.75 13.21
CA GLN A 33 15.77 14.90 12.31
C GLN A 33 17.06 15.67 12.04
N ASP A 34 18.05 15.56 12.94
CA ASP A 34 19.37 16.20 12.92
C ASP A 34 20.42 15.45 12.07
N MET A 35 20.16 14.19 11.75
CA MET A 35 21.05 13.35 10.95
C MET A 35 20.83 13.55 9.45
N THR A 36 21.89 13.39 8.67
CA THR A 36 21.86 13.32 7.20
C THR A 36 21.34 11.95 6.74
N MET A 37 20.99 11.83 5.46
CA MET A 37 20.58 10.52 4.90
C MET A 37 21.73 9.50 5.04
N ASP A 38 22.97 9.88 4.73
CA ASP A 38 24.12 8.99 4.88
C ASP A 38 24.28 8.49 6.32
N GLU A 39 24.14 9.38 7.31
CA GLU A 39 24.25 9.02 8.73
C GLU A 39 23.09 8.11 9.17
N ILE A 40 21.87 8.32 8.69
CA ILE A 40 20.72 7.44 8.95
C ILE A 40 21.02 6.02 8.41
N MET A 41 21.52 5.92 7.19
CA MET A 41 21.85 4.63 6.58
C MET A 41 23.03 3.95 7.28
N GLU A 42 24.06 4.70 7.63
CA GLU A 42 25.21 4.18 8.39
C GLU A 42 24.77 3.69 9.78
N TYR A 43 23.96 4.46 10.48
CA TYR A 43 23.41 4.07 11.79
C TYR A 43 22.61 2.77 11.69
N GLN A 44 21.71 2.66 10.70
CA GLN A 44 20.92 1.45 10.47
C GLN A 44 21.79 0.22 10.20
N GLY A 45 22.77 0.34 9.30
CA GLY A 45 23.67 -0.76 8.96
C GLY A 45 24.50 -1.24 10.16
N ARG A 46 24.97 -0.29 11.00
CA ARG A 46 25.69 -0.63 12.24
C ARG A 46 24.82 -1.37 13.25
N LEU A 47 23.54 -1.03 13.38
CA LEU A 47 22.59 -1.77 14.25
C LEU A 47 22.44 -3.24 13.83
N TYR A 48 22.60 -3.53 12.53
CA TYR A 48 22.55 -4.89 11.99
C TYR A 48 23.93 -5.54 11.82
N PHE A 49 24.98 -4.92 12.39
CA PHE A 49 26.36 -5.41 12.33
C PHE A 49 26.91 -5.60 10.90
N MET A 50 26.45 -4.77 9.96
CA MET A 50 26.92 -4.80 8.58
C MET A 50 28.36 -4.25 8.47
N PRO A 51 29.20 -4.82 7.61
CA PRO A 51 30.52 -4.26 7.30
C PRO A 51 30.41 -2.85 6.71
N ARG A 52 31.27 -1.92 7.15
CA ARG A 52 31.23 -0.51 6.72
C ARG A 52 31.29 -0.33 5.19
N LYS A 53 32.07 -1.16 4.51
CA LYS A 53 32.18 -1.15 3.04
C LYS A 53 30.85 -1.52 2.38
N GLU A 54 30.15 -2.48 2.93
CA GLU A 54 28.85 -2.92 2.42
C GLU A 54 27.76 -1.86 2.69
N ILE A 55 27.73 -1.28 3.88
CA ILE A 55 26.81 -0.16 4.19
C ILE A 55 26.96 0.96 3.15
N LYS A 56 28.20 1.37 2.86
CA LYS A 56 28.47 2.44 1.89
C LYS A 56 27.95 2.06 0.50
N ARG A 57 28.28 0.87 0.01
CA ARG A 57 27.82 0.37 -1.30
C ARG A 57 26.30 0.33 -1.40
N ARG A 58 25.64 -0.34 -0.44
CA ARG A 58 24.18 -0.47 -0.41
C ARG A 58 23.48 0.89 -0.27
N THR A 59 24.04 1.80 0.55
CA THR A 59 23.51 3.17 0.69
C THR A 59 23.47 3.89 -0.65
N GLU A 60 24.57 3.84 -1.40
CA GLU A 60 24.68 4.47 -2.72
C GLU A 60 23.65 3.89 -3.70
N GLU A 61 23.59 2.58 -3.84
CA GLU A 61 22.62 1.86 -4.68
C GLU A 61 21.16 2.21 -4.33
N LEU A 62 20.81 2.22 -3.05
CA LEU A 62 19.45 2.47 -2.60
C LEU A 62 19.03 3.94 -2.74
N LEU A 63 19.94 4.87 -2.44
CA LEU A 63 19.66 6.29 -2.63
C LEU A 63 19.54 6.66 -4.11
N GLU A 64 20.32 6.02 -5.01
CA GLU A 64 20.14 6.15 -6.46
C GLU A 64 18.80 5.58 -6.91
N PHE A 65 18.47 4.37 -6.49
CA PHE A 65 17.21 3.70 -6.82
C PHE A 65 15.97 4.51 -6.41
N CYS A 66 16.06 5.26 -5.31
CA CYS A 66 14.98 6.11 -4.79
C CYS A 66 15.03 7.57 -5.27
N ASP A 67 15.96 7.93 -6.18
CA ASP A 67 16.21 9.31 -6.65
C ASP A 67 16.59 10.28 -5.52
N LEU A 68 17.29 9.81 -4.49
CA LEU A 68 17.71 10.59 -3.32
C LEU A 68 19.20 10.92 -3.29
N ILE A 69 20.02 10.32 -4.15
CA ILE A 69 21.50 10.41 -4.10
C ILE A 69 22.02 11.86 -4.09
N LYS A 70 21.39 12.77 -4.85
CA LYS A 70 21.76 14.19 -4.90
C LYS A 70 21.54 14.93 -3.57
N PHE A 71 20.74 14.35 -2.68
CA PHE A 71 20.37 14.95 -1.41
C PHE A 71 20.99 14.25 -0.20
N ARG A 72 21.86 13.28 -0.42
CA ARG A 72 22.42 12.38 0.60
C ARG A 72 23.00 13.07 1.85
N ARG A 73 23.54 14.30 1.67
CA ARG A 73 24.11 15.12 2.75
C ARG A 73 23.09 16.08 3.40
N ARG A 74 21.84 16.10 2.96
CA ARG A 74 20.80 16.88 3.63
C ARG A 74 20.34 16.19 4.90
N THR A 75 20.11 16.98 5.94
CA THR A 75 19.50 16.49 7.19
C THR A 75 18.03 16.14 6.97
N VAL A 76 17.52 15.14 7.70
CA VAL A 76 16.14 14.65 7.60
C VAL A 76 15.13 15.78 7.79
N ARG A 77 15.41 16.75 8.67
CA ARG A 77 14.56 17.93 8.90
C ARG A 77 14.30 18.75 7.64
N LYS A 78 15.26 18.79 6.71
CA LYS A 78 15.19 19.57 5.45
C LYS A 78 14.56 18.80 4.27
N LEU A 79 14.07 17.58 4.49
CA LEU A 79 13.44 16.74 3.48
C LEU A 79 11.93 16.97 3.41
N SER A 80 11.37 16.87 2.21
CA SER A 80 9.91 16.81 2.04
C SER A 80 9.36 15.50 2.64
N GLY A 81 8.04 15.42 2.88
CA GLY A 81 7.38 14.21 3.36
C GLY A 81 7.65 13.00 2.45
N GLY A 82 7.50 13.17 1.13
CA GLY A 82 7.80 12.13 0.16
C GLY A 82 9.27 11.67 0.18
N MET A 83 10.23 12.60 0.33
CA MET A 83 11.65 12.24 0.47
C MET A 83 11.92 11.49 1.77
N LYS A 84 11.29 11.87 2.88
CA LYS A 84 11.40 11.15 4.16
C LYS A 84 10.88 9.72 4.00
N ARG A 85 9.75 9.53 3.34
CA ARG A 85 9.17 8.21 3.11
C ARG A 85 10.06 7.34 2.22
N LYS A 86 10.59 7.89 1.13
CA LYS A 86 11.59 7.20 0.29
C LYS A 86 12.83 6.81 1.08
N LEU A 87 13.33 7.67 1.97
CA LEU A 87 14.46 7.34 2.85
C LEU A 87 14.14 6.21 3.83
N MET A 88 12.91 6.13 4.37
CA MET A 88 12.48 4.99 5.19
C MET A 88 12.51 3.68 4.38
N VAL A 89 12.11 3.72 3.11
CA VAL A 89 12.23 2.56 2.22
C VAL A 89 13.69 2.18 2.02
N CYS A 90 14.58 3.13 1.72
CA CYS A 90 16.03 2.86 1.61
C CYS A 90 16.58 2.21 2.88
N ARG A 91 16.22 2.76 4.05
CA ARG A 91 16.63 2.23 5.35
C ARG A 91 16.15 0.80 5.58
N ALA A 92 14.89 0.52 5.23
CA ALA A 92 14.29 -0.80 5.39
C ALA A 92 14.94 -1.85 4.47
N LEU A 93 15.33 -1.45 3.25
CA LEU A 93 15.95 -2.32 2.26
C LEU A 93 17.46 -2.51 2.46
N LEU A 94 18.09 -1.76 3.38
CA LEU A 94 19.53 -1.80 3.57
C LEU A 94 20.04 -3.20 3.94
N THR A 95 19.27 -3.95 4.72
CA THR A 95 19.57 -5.30 5.21
C THR A 95 19.14 -6.42 4.26
N ASP A 96 18.67 -6.07 3.06
CA ASP A 96 18.20 -7.01 2.05
C ASP A 96 17.11 -7.97 2.55
N PRO A 97 15.98 -7.45 3.05
CA PRO A 97 14.92 -8.28 3.59
C PRO A 97 14.19 -9.06 2.48
N GLU A 98 13.61 -10.20 2.84
CA GLU A 98 12.73 -10.99 1.97
C GLU A 98 11.27 -10.51 2.04
N ILE A 99 10.89 -9.86 3.17
CA ILE A 99 9.54 -9.39 3.45
C ILE A 99 9.59 -7.92 3.89
N LEU A 100 8.79 -7.08 3.25
CA LEU A 100 8.62 -5.67 3.61
C LEU A 100 7.18 -5.43 4.07
N LEU A 101 7.01 -5.04 5.32
CA LEU A 101 5.73 -4.64 5.88
C LEU A 101 5.60 -3.12 5.83
N LEU A 102 4.52 -2.62 5.25
CA LEU A 102 4.26 -1.20 5.07
C LEU A 102 2.93 -0.83 5.75
N ASP A 103 3.00 0.04 6.72
CA ASP A 103 1.80 0.55 7.37
C ASP A 103 1.46 1.93 6.79
N GLU A 104 0.32 1.99 6.06
CA GLU A 104 -0.19 3.21 5.42
C GLU A 104 0.91 3.95 4.60
N PRO A 105 1.54 3.31 3.58
CA PRO A 105 2.76 3.83 2.96
C PRO A 105 2.61 5.19 2.30
N THR A 106 1.39 5.59 1.90
CA THR A 106 1.14 6.87 1.20
C THR A 106 0.23 7.83 1.97
N ALA A 107 -0.10 7.52 3.22
CA ALA A 107 -0.92 8.40 4.05
C ALA A 107 -0.34 9.82 4.15
N GLY A 108 -1.19 10.84 3.94
CA GLY A 108 -0.80 12.24 4.01
C GLY A 108 0.08 12.75 2.84
N MET A 109 0.26 11.96 1.78
CA MET A 109 0.99 12.40 0.59
C MET A 109 0.07 13.12 -0.40
N ASP A 110 0.63 14.11 -1.09
CA ASP A 110 0.03 14.68 -2.29
C ASP A 110 -0.02 13.64 -3.44
N ALA A 111 -0.86 13.89 -4.45
CA ALA A 111 -1.10 12.96 -5.55
C ALA A 111 0.18 12.60 -6.34
N LEU A 112 1.11 13.57 -6.53
CA LEU A 112 2.35 13.32 -7.24
C LEU A 112 3.30 12.43 -6.43
N SER A 113 3.48 12.75 -5.16
CA SER A 113 4.32 11.96 -4.23
C SER A 113 3.77 10.55 -4.07
N ARG A 114 2.45 10.37 -4.01
CA ARG A 114 1.78 9.07 -3.96
C ARG A 114 2.09 8.23 -5.20
N ARG A 115 1.93 8.79 -6.40
CA ARG A 115 2.27 8.10 -7.65
C ARG A 115 3.74 7.69 -7.70
N GLN A 116 4.64 8.55 -7.26
CA GLN A 116 6.07 8.23 -7.20
C GLN A 116 6.34 7.07 -6.24
N MET A 117 5.67 7.03 -5.09
CA MET A 117 5.78 5.91 -4.14
C MET A 117 5.23 4.62 -4.74
N TRP A 118 4.08 4.63 -5.39
CA TRP A 118 3.52 3.46 -6.08
C TRP A 118 4.48 2.90 -7.14
N ASN A 119 5.08 3.78 -7.95
CA ASN A 119 6.07 3.36 -8.94
C ASN A 119 7.31 2.73 -8.28
N LEU A 120 7.74 3.25 -7.13
CA LEU A 120 8.83 2.68 -6.35
C LEU A 120 8.48 1.28 -5.84
N LEU A 121 7.28 1.12 -5.24
CA LEU A 121 6.82 -0.17 -4.73
C LEU A 121 6.65 -1.23 -5.83
N ARG A 122 6.12 -0.84 -7.01
CA ARG A 122 6.05 -1.75 -8.17
C ARG A 122 7.43 -2.23 -8.62
N LYS A 123 8.42 -1.33 -8.68
CA LYS A 123 9.81 -1.70 -9.02
C LYS A 123 10.43 -2.65 -8.00
N LEU A 124 10.06 -2.52 -6.72
CA LEU A 124 10.53 -3.41 -5.65
C LEU A 124 9.89 -4.79 -5.74
N ASN A 125 8.59 -4.88 -6.01
CA ASN A 125 7.88 -6.16 -6.16
C ASN A 125 8.48 -7.05 -7.26
N GLY A 126 9.05 -6.46 -8.31
CA GLY A 126 9.77 -7.19 -9.36
C GLY A 126 11.12 -7.82 -8.96
N LYS A 127 11.56 -7.66 -7.69
CA LYS A 127 12.88 -8.12 -7.19
C LYS A 127 12.80 -9.24 -6.15
N ASN A 128 11.83 -10.14 -6.23
CA ASN A 128 11.60 -11.23 -5.25
C ASN A 128 11.37 -10.76 -3.80
N LEU A 129 10.91 -9.52 -3.62
CA LEU A 129 10.55 -8.97 -2.33
C LEU A 129 9.05 -9.16 -2.12
N THR A 130 8.66 -9.87 -1.06
CA THR A 130 7.26 -9.96 -0.65
C THR A 130 6.86 -8.67 0.06
N ILE A 131 5.85 -7.98 -0.44
CA ILE A 131 5.36 -6.74 0.15
C ILE A 131 3.96 -6.99 0.73
N LEU A 132 3.80 -6.75 2.03
CA LEU A 132 2.51 -6.68 2.70
C LEU A 132 2.27 -5.24 3.14
N LEU A 133 1.22 -4.61 2.65
CA LEU A 133 0.84 -3.26 3.03
C LEU A 133 -0.55 -3.22 3.67
N THR A 134 -0.73 -2.29 4.59
CA THR A 134 -2.05 -1.86 5.06
C THR A 134 -2.39 -0.52 4.43
N THR A 135 -3.64 -0.33 4.06
CA THR A 135 -4.12 0.95 3.52
C THR A 135 -5.64 1.07 3.69
N HIS A 136 -6.11 2.29 3.83
CA HIS A 136 -7.52 2.63 3.71
C HIS A 136 -7.85 3.25 2.34
N TYR A 137 -6.85 3.43 1.47
CA TYR A 137 -7.03 3.88 0.09
C TYR A 137 -7.25 2.69 -0.83
N MET A 138 -8.50 2.47 -1.25
CA MET A 138 -8.86 1.35 -2.12
C MET A 138 -8.16 1.42 -3.48
N GLU A 139 -7.92 2.64 -3.98
CA GLU A 139 -7.14 2.87 -5.21
C GLU A 139 -5.69 2.35 -5.07
N GLU A 140 -5.07 2.49 -3.90
CA GLU A 140 -3.74 1.94 -3.64
C GLU A 140 -3.75 0.41 -3.68
N ALA A 141 -4.70 -0.22 -2.98
CA ALA A 141 -4.87 -1.66 -3.00
C ALA A 141 -5.13 -2.20 -4.41
N GLN A 142 -6.02 -1.55 -5.17
CA GLN A 142 -6.36 -1.93 -6.54
C GLN A 142 -5.17 -1.83 -7.49
N ASN A 143 -4.33 -0.79 -7.36
CA ASN A 143 -3.23 -0.52 -8.28
C ASN A 143 -1.93 -1.26 -7.96
N LEU A 144 -1.70 -1.67 -6.71
CA LEU A 144 -0.42 -2.23 -6.26
C LEU A 144 -0.49 -3.71 -5.89
N CYS A 145 -1.64 -4.19 -5.40
CA CYS A 145 -1.71 -5.48 -4.77
C CYS A 145 -2.11 -6.58 -5.77
N ASN A 146 -1.40 -7.71 -5.74
CA ASN A 146 -1.81 -8.91 -6.46
C ASN A 146 -3.00 -9.59 -5.78
N ARG A 147 -3.09 -9.46 -4.45
CA ARG A 147 -4.18 -9.98 -3.62
C ARG A 147 -4.53 -8.94 -2.57
N VAL A 148 -5.80 -8.82 -2.27
CA VAL A 148 -6.35 -7.94 -1.23
C VAL A 148 -7.07 -8.77 -0.20
N ALA A 149 -6.82 -8.47 1.07
CA ALA A 149 -7.52 -9.01 2.21
C ALA A 149 -8.45 -7.93 2.76
N LEU A 150 -9.75 -8.11 2.63
CA LEU A 150 -10.75 -7.19 3.20
C LEU A 150 -10.94 -7.52 4.68
N MET A 151 -10.75 -6.50 5.53
CA MET A 151 -10.95 -6.61 6.98
C MET A 151 -12.06 -5.68 7.43
N ASP A 152 -12.94 -6.22 8.27
CA ASP A 152 -14.01 -5.47 8.91
C ASP A 152 -14.13 -5.86 10.37
N HIS A 153 -14.22 -4.87 11.29
CA HIS A 153 -14.31 -5.09 12.74
C HIS A 153 -13.31 -6.12 13.29
N GLY A 154 -12.06 -6.12 12.77
CA GLY A 154 -10.99 -7.03 13.20
C GLY A 154 -11.12 -8.46 12.68
N LYS A 155 -12.06 -8.73 11.79
CA LYS A 155 -12.24 -10.03 11.12
C LYS A 155 -11.80 -9.93 9.67
N LEU A 156 -11.16 -11.00 9.21
CA LEU A 156 -10.84 -11.19 7.81
C LEU A 156 -12.09 -11.70 7.09
N GLU A 157 -12.63 -10.92 6.16
CA GLU A 157 -13.86 -11.26 5.44
C GLU A 157 -13.56 -12.10 4.19
N GLU A 158 -12.62 -11.64 3.39
CA GLU A 158 -12.26 -12.28 2.13
C GLU A 158 -10.83 -11.95 1.72
N ILE A 159 -10.19 -12.88 1.01
CA ILE A 159 -8.92 -12.65 0.30
C ILE A 159 -9.09 -13.02 -1.15
N SER A 160 -8.91 -12.04 -2.06
CA SER A 160 -9.02 -12.28 -3.49
C SER A 160 -8.12 -11.31 -4.27
N THR A 161 -8.12 -11.42 -5.62
CA THR A 161 -7.51 -10.40 -6.48
C THR A 161 -8.43 -9.19 -6.58
N PRO A 162 -7.90 -7.96 -6.79
CA PRO A 162 -8.74 -6.79 -7.01
C PRO A 162 -9.77 -6.98 -8.14
N SER A 163 -9.35 -7.59 -9.26
CA SER A 163 -10.24 -7.86 -10.40
C SER A 163 -11.38 -8.81 -10.03
N ALA A 164 -11.10 -9.92 -9.35
CA ALA A 164 -12.14 -10.86 -8.95
C ALA A 164 -13.14 -10.24 -7.96
N LEU A 165 -12.67 -9.37 -7.04
CA LEU A 165 -13.55 -8.62 -6.15
C LEU A 165 -14.47 -7.67 -6.93
N ILE A 166 -13.92 -6.94 -7.90
CA ILE A 166 -14.70 -6.02 -8.76
C ILE A 166 -15.69 -6.81 -9.61
N GLU A 167 -15.28 -7.89 -10.27
CA GLU A 167 -16.14 -8.73 -11.09
C GLU A 167 -17.29 -9.36 -10.29
N SER A 168 -17.08 -9.66 -9.00
CA SER A 168 -18.13 -10.19 -8.12
C SER A 168 -19.28 -9.20 -7.88
N LEU A 169 -19.01 -7.90 -8.01
CA LEU A 169 -20.01 -6.84 -7.90
C LEU A 169 -20.61 -6.47 -9.25
N GLY A 170 -19.78 -6.44 -10.29
CA GLY A 170 -20.10 -6.05 -11.65
C GLY A 170 -18.98 -5.16 -12.21
N ALA A 171 -18.65 -5.29 -13.50
CA ALA A 171 -17.54 -4.55 -14.13
C ALA A 171 -17.84 -3.07 -14.39
N TYR A 172 -19.13 -2.70 -14.43
CA TYR A 172 -19.60 -1.36 -14.77
C TYR A 172 -20.53 -0.83 -13.70
N THR A 173 -20.41 0.47 -13.40
CA THR A 173 -21.24 1.19 -12.45
C THR A 173 -21.94 2.34 -13.12
N ILE A 174 -23.24 2.48 -12.85
CA ILE A 174 -24.01 3.68 -13.17
C ILE A 174 -24.30 4.40 -11.87
N ASP A 175 -23.85 5.65 -11.79
CA ASP A 175 -24.18 6.57 -10.71
C ASP A 175 -25.35 7.44 -11.14
N GLU A 176 -26.47 7.37 -10.43
CA GLU A 176 -27.70 8.13 -10.68
C GLU A 176 -28.15 8.90 -9.43
N PRO A 177 -28.87 10.02 -9.57
CA PRO A 177 -29.45 10.72 -8.43
C PRO A 177 -30.56 9.86 -7.80
N GLY A 178 -30.42 9.59 -6.50
CA GLY A 178 -31.47 8.96 -5.72
C GLY A 178 -32.57 9.93 -5.27
N PRO A 179 -33.66 9.42 -4.71
CA PRO A 179 -34.82 10.22 -4.30
C PRO A 179 -34.52 11.26 -3.23
N ASP A 180 -33.49 11.01 -2.41
CA ASP A 180 -33.07 11.90 -1.31
C ASP A 180 -31.93 12.86 -1.71
N GLY A 181 -31.61 12.96 -3.01
CA GLY A 181 -30.50 13.76 -3.53
C GLY A 181 -29.12 13.13 -3.34
N ASN A 182 -29.04 11.95 -2.78
CA ASN A 182 -27.81 11.15 -2.69
C ASN A 182 -27.54 10.45 -4.02
N THR A 183 -26.30 10.09 -4.28
CA THR A 183 -25.93 9.25 -5.43
C THR A 183 -26.25 7.79 -5.11
N VAL A 184 -26.94 7.11 -6.03
CA VAL A 184 -27.16 5.67 -5.99
C VAL A 184 -26.33 5.02 -7.08
N SER A 185 -25.53 4.03 -6.70
CA SER A 185 -24.69 3.26 -7.62
C SER A 185 -25.37 1.94 -7.95
N ARG A 186 -25.43 1.61 -9.24
CA ARG A 186 -25.94 0.33 -9.74
C ARG A 186 -24.86 -0.39 -10.52
N TYR A 187 -24.75 -1.70 -10.33
CA TYR A 187 -23.66 -2.51 -10.84
C TYR A 187 -24.13 -3.46 -11.93
N PHE A 188 -23.34 -3.57 -13.00
CA PHE A 188 -23.64 -4.35 -14.19
C PHE A 188 -22.44 -5.20 -14.59
N HIS A 189 -22.69 -6.42 -15.04
CA HIS A 189 -21.61 -7.32 -15.47
C HIS A 189 -21.14 -7.03 -16.89
N SER A 190 -22.00 -6.51 -17.74
CA SER A 190 -21.64 -6.13 -19.11
C SER A 190 -21.87 -4.64 -19.39
N ARG A 191 -21.05 -4.11 -20.30
CA ARG A 191 -21.19 -2.72 -20.74
C ARG A 191 -22.53 -2.49 -21.47
N GLN A 192 -23.00 -3.50 -22.19
CA GLN A 192 -24.27 -3.38 -22.94
C GLN A 192 -25.47 -3.25 -22.00
N GLU A 193 -25.52 -4.09 -20.95
CA GLU A 193 -26.56 -3.97 -19.91
C GLU A 193 -26.57 -2.59 -19.26
N ALA A 194 -25.39 -2.06 -18.94
CA ALA A 194 -25.26 -0.72 -18.37
C ALA A 194 -25.75 0.39 -19.32
N ILE A 195 -25.41 0.29 -20.62
CA ILE A 195 -25.86 1.24 -21.64
C ILE A 195 -27.39 1.16 -21.83
N ASP A 196 -27.96 -0.05 -21.91
CA ASP A 196 -29.39 -0.27 -22.07
C ASP A 196 -30.15 0.33 -20.88
N TYR A 197 -29.66 0.10 -19.66
CA TYR A 197 -30.20 0.71 -18.45
C TYR A 197 -30.11 2.24 -18.48
N LEU A 198 -28.94 2.80 -18.82
CA LEU A 198 -28.70 4.24 -18.88
C LEU A 198 -29.63 4.94 -19.87
N SER A 199 -29.95 4.27 -21.00
CA SER A 199 -30.84 4.80 -22.04
C SER A 199 -32.27 4.96 -21.57
N GLY A 200 -32.70 4.26 -20.52
CA GLY A 200 -34.03 4.32 -19.92
C GLY A 200 -34.17 5.32 -18.77
N ILE A 201 -33.10 5.95 -18.31
CA ILE A 201 -33.13 6.86 -17.17
C ILE A 201 -33.41 8.29 -17.64
N PRO A 202 -34.46 8.93 -17.15
CA PRO A 202 -34.67 10.37 -17.35
C PRO A 202 -33.78 11.15 -16.36
N GLY A 203 -32.68 11.75 -16.82
CA GLY A 203 -31.85 12.62 -15.96
C GLY A 203 -30.36 12.47 -16.16
N GLN A 204 -29.58 13.06 -15.24
CA GLN A 204 -28.13 12.96 -15.25
C GLN A 204 -27.69 11.68 -14.55
N ALA A 205 -27.18 10.73 -15.32
CA ALA A 205 -26.51 9.55 -14.79
C ALA A 205 -25.16 9.38 -15.50
N SER A 206 -24.18 8.78 -14.83
CA SER A 206 -22.85 8.56 -15.37
C SER A 206 -22.46 7.09 -15.36
N LEU A 207 -21.94 6.60 -16.49
CA LEU A 207 -21.39 5.26 -16.63
C LEU A 207 -19.87 5.31 -16.42
N ARG A 208 -19.36 4.46 -15.52
CA ARG A 208 -17.93 4.27 -15.28
C ARG A 208 -17.59 2.80 -15.03
N GLU A 209 -16.31 2.48 -15.01
CA GLU A 209 -15.84 1.19 -14.52
C GLU A 209 -16.00 1.10 -13.00
N THR A 210 -16.34 -0.09 -12.51
CA THR A 210 -16.44 -0.38 -11.08
C THR A 210 -15.04 -0.42 -10.46
N THR A 211 -14.91 0.08 -9.26
CA THR A 211 -13.65 0.14 -8.52
C THR A 211 -13.68 -0.75 -7.28
N LEU A 212 -12.52 -0.99 -6.68
CA LEU A 212 -12.43 -1.70 -5.41
C LEU A 212 -13.11 -0.91 -4.26
N GLU A 213 -13.19 0.41 -4.38
CA GLU A 213 -13.91 1.27 -3.43
C GLU A 213 -15.41 0.95 -3.43
N ASP A 214 -16.02 0.75 -4.61
CA ASP A 214 -17.42 0.37 -4.73
C ASP A 214 -17.67 -0.97 -4.02
N VAL A 215 -16.78 -1.94 -4.20
CA VAL A 215 -16.89 -3.24 -3.52
C VAL A 215 -16.86 -3.08 -2.00
N PHE A 216 -15.97 -2.22 -1.50
CA PHE A 216 -15.85 -1.99 -0.06
C PHE A 216 -17.08 -1.30 0.50
N VAL A 217 -17.56 -0.24 -0.14
CA VAL A 217 -18.75 0.53 0.27
C VAL A 217 -19.99 -0.36 0.26
N GLU A 218 -20.21 -1.14 -0.80
CA GLU A 218 -21.37 -2.02 -0.91
C GLU A 218 -21.38 -3.10 0.18
N ARG A 219 -20.22 -3.68 0.50
CA ARG A 219 -20.11 -4.70 1.56
C ARG A 219 -20.29 -4.10 2.95
N ALA A 220 -19.77 -2.92 3.21
CA ALA A 220 -19.96 -2.21 4.47
C ALA A 220 -21.43 -1.79 4.65
N GLY A 221 -22.10 -1.32 3.59
CA GLY A 221 -23.51 -0.92 3.60
C GLY A 221 -24.48 -2.09 3.88
N ARG A 222 -24.25 -3.24 3.26
CA ARG A 222 -25.12 -4.44 3.49
C ARG A 222 -25.16 -4.88 4.94
N LYS A 223 -24.09 -4.68 5.69
CA LYS A 223 -24.02 -5.09 7.12
C LYS A 223 -24.76 -4.15 8.05
N GLN A 224 -24.91 -2.87 7.70
CA GLN A 224 -25.69 -1.93 8.51
C GLN A 224 -27.20 -2.25 8.47
N HIS A 225 -27.69 -2.88 7.39
CA HIS A 225 -29.09 -3.32 7.25
C HIS A 225 -29.39 -4.72 7.83
N THR A 226 -28.37 -5.43 8.31
CA THR A 226 -28.55 -6.81 8.86
C THR A 226 -28.53 -6.85 10.39
N VAL A 227 -28.43 -5.71 11.07
CA VAL A 227 -28.32 -5.58 12.55
C VAL A 227 -29.61 -4.95 13.13
N GLU A 228 -30.74 -5.03 12.44
CA GLU A 228 -32.08 -4.75 13.03
C GLU A 228 -32.83 -6.05 13.37
#